data_7931a8d9116469e9f7e7a2cbace5c0fe
#
_entry.id   7931a8d9116469e9f7e7a2cbace5c0fe
#
_cell.length_a   1.000
_cell.length_b   1.000
_cell.length_c   1.000
_cell.angle_alpha   90.00
_cell.angle_beta   90.00
_cell.angle_gamma   90.00
#
_symmetry.space_group_name_H-M   'P 1'
#
loop_
_entity.id
_entity.type
_entity.pdbx_description
1 polymer ?
#
loop_
_entity_poly.entity_id
_entity_poly.type
_entity_poly.pdbx_seq_one_letter_code
_entity_poly.pdbx_strand_id
1 'polypeptide(L)'
;MLKIILHAPNLIMPFCETARELRIQNSPLWLHQRNLLAPYVTREMELKQGERLQPVREQSIVYRDNLFFDEAFITAFMQEALKRNKPVRAAFRADDPAFREHALPLSTSYTPAGSLYLADLW
;
A
#
# COMPACT_ATOMS: atom_id res chain seq x y z
N MET A 1 10.37 -9.21 8.97
CA MET A 1 10.30 -7.91 8.28
C MET A 1 9.41 -6.96 9.04
N LEU A 2 9.80 -5.73 9.21
CA LEU A 2 8.98 -4.70 9.83
C LEU A 2 7.95 -4.17 8.84
N LYS A 3 6.69 -4.05 9.26
CA LYS A 3 5.64 -3.40 8.49
C LYS A 3 5.41 -1.99 9.04
N ILE A 4 5.47 -0.99 8.17
CA ILE A 4 5.23 0.41 8.54
C ILE A 4 4.01 0.92 7.76
N ILE A 5 2.99 1.31 8.47
CA ILE A 5 1.73 1.80 7.92
C ILE A 5 1.70 3.32 7.99
N LEU A 6 1.53 3.97 6.84
CA LEU A 6 1.33 5.41 6.75
C LEU A 6 -0.17 5.70 6.67
N HIS A 7 -0.72 6.43 7.63
CA HIS A 7 -2.14 6.75 7.63
C HIS A 7 -2.49 7.83 6.62
N ALA A 8 -3.53 7.58 5.81
CA ALA A 8 -4.11 8.55 4.89
C ALA A 8 -5.35 9.16 5.55
N PRO A 9 -5.37 10.49 5.80
CA PRO A 9 -6.47 11.12 6.55
C PRO A 9 -7.70 11.44 5.70
N ASN A 10 -7.60 11.35 4.37
CA ASN A 10 -8.67 11.76 3.46
C ASN A 10 -9.89 10.84 3.60
N LEU A 11 -11.09 11.45 3.59
CA LEU A 11 -12.36 10.73 3.61
C LEU A 11 -12.83 10.43 2.20
N ILE A 12 -13.43 9.26 2.00
CA ILE A 12 -14.03 8.87 0.73
C ILE A 12 -15.51 9.23 0.73
N MET A 13 -15.90 10.12 -0.18
CA MET A 13 -17.31 10.49 -0.33
C MET A 13 -18.06 9.48 -1.20
N PRO A 14 -19.37 9.25 -0.98
CA PRO A 14 -20.24 9.92 0.01
C PRO A 14 -20.23 9.34 1.42
N PHE A 15 -19.42 8.31 1.67
CA PHE A 15 -19.47 7.56 2.92
C PHE A 15 -18.79 8.27 4.09
N CYS A 16 -18.03 9.34 3.85
CA CYS A 16 -17.27 10.07 4.87
C CYS A 16 -16.35 9.15 5.70
N GLU A 17 -15.82 8.12 5.07
CA GLU A 17 -14.91 7.16 5.69
C GLU A 17 -13.50 7.31 5.14
N THR A 18 -12.50 6.99 5.95
CA THR A 18 -11.14 6.81 5.43
C THR A 18 -11.09 5.57 4.55
N ALA A 19 -10.20 5.56 3.56
CA ALA A 19 -10.11 4.43 2.64
C ALA A 19 -9.83 3.10 3.35
N ARG A 20 -9.09 3.13 4.45
CA ARG A 20 -8.78 1.92 5.23
C ARG A 20 -10.03 1.21 5.75
N GLU A 21 -11.12 1.93 5.97
CA GLU A 21 -12.38 1.40 6.49
C GLU A 21 -13.32 0.90 5.40
N LEU A 22 -13.05 1.18 4.13
CA LEU A 22 -13.86 0.68 3.03
C LEU A 22 -13.80 -0.84 2.98
N ARG A 23 -14.97 -1.45 2.73
CA ARG A 23 -15.08 -2.90 2.71
C ARG A 23 -14.73 -3.48 1.35
N ILE A 24 -13.85 -4.45 1.37
CA ILE A 24 -13.48 -5.29 0.23
C ILE A 24 -13.90 -6.72 0.57
N GLN A 25 -14.87 -7.27 -0.15
CA GLN A 25 -15.40 -8.62 0.11
C GLN A 25 -15.81 -8.82 1.59
N ASN A 26 -16.56 -7.85 2.13
CA ASN A 26 -17.05 -7.83 3.51
C ASN A 26 -15.97 -7.64 4.60
N SER A 27 -14.76 -7.26 4.23
CA SER A 27 -13.69 -6.93 5.17
C SER A 27 -13.19 -5.52 4.94
N PRO A 28 -12.84 -4.75 5.98
CA PRO A 28 -12.25 -3.44 5.79
C PRO A 28 -10.89 -3.55 5.08
N LEU A 29 -10.52 -2.52 4.32
CA LEU A 29 -9.31 -2.52 3.53
C LEU A 29 -8.05 -2.80 4.37
N TRP A 30 -7.98 -2.22 5.58
CA TRP A 30 -6.83 -2.45 6.47
C TRP A 30 -6.65 -3.91 6.85
N LEU A 31 -7.76 -4.66 7.01
CA LEU A 31 -7.70 -6.09 7.33
C LEU A 31 -7.25 -6.91 6.11
N HIS A 32 -7.73 -6.54 4.94
CA HIS A 32 -7.30 -7.14 3.68
C HIS A 32 -5.77 -6.98 3.50
N GLN A 33 -5.26 -5.76 3.68
CA GLN A 33 -3.82 -5.48 3.63
C GLN A 33 -3.04 -6.31 4.65
N ARG A 34 -3.53 -6.36 5.88
CA ARG A 34 -2.92 -7.13 6.97
C ARG A 34 -2.80 -8.60 6.63
N ASN A 35 -3.87 -9.19 6.12
CA ASN A 35 -3.90 -10.62 5.78
C ASN A 35 -2.94 -10.97 4.65
N LEU A 36 -2.85 -10.11 3.63
CA LEU A 36 -1.93 -10.32 2.52
C LEU A 36 -0.47 -10.21 2.91
N LEU A 37 -0.14 -9.36 3.87
CA LEU A 37 1.23 -9.13 4.32
C LEU A 37 1.65 -10.04 5.49
N ALA A 38 0.72 -10.72 6.14
CA ALA A 38 0.99 -11.52 7.33
C ALA A 38 2.14 -12.53 7.15
N PRO A 39 2.29 -13.25 6.01
CA PRO A 39 3.40 -14.19 5.84
C PRO A 39 4.79 -13.56 5.88
N TYR A 40 4.91 -12.26 5.65
CA TYR A 40 6.19 -11.56 5.53
C TYR A 40 6.55 -10.73 6.76
N VAL A 41 5.60 -10.50 7.68
CA VAL A 41 5.70 -9.48 8.72
C VAL A 41 5.91 -10.12 10.10
N THR A 42 6.90 -9.60 10.84
CA THR A 42 7.18 -10.01 12.22
C THR A 42 6.84 -8.91 13.24
N ARG A 43 6.90 -7.64 12.82
CA ARG A 43 6.59 -6.47 13.66
C ARG A 43 5.80 -5.44 12.85
N GLU A 44 5.07 -4.59 13.55
CA GLU A 44 4.24 -3.55 12.95
C GLU A 44 4.48 -2.20 13.62
N MET A 45 4.48 -1.13 12.80
CA MET A 45 4.56 0.25 13.25
C MET A 45 3.55 1.08 12.44
N GLU A 46 2.88 2.01 13.09
CA GLU A 46 1.96 2.94 12.43
C GLU A 46 2.46 4.38 12.57
N LEU A 47 2.38 5.15 11.48
CA LEU A 47 2.73 6.57 11.47
C LEU A 47 1.49 7.38 11.12
N LYS A 48 1.14 8.33 12.00
CA LYS A 48 0.07 9.29 11.77
C LYS A 48 0.57 10.42 10.88
N GLN A 49 -0.38 11.19 10.33
CA GLN A 49 -0.05 12.37 9.54
C GLN A 49 0.85 13.32 10.34
N GLY A 50 1.92 13.78 9.70
CA GLY A 50 2.88 14.69 10.31
C GLY A 50 4.01 14.03 11.10
N GLU A 51 3.90 12.74 11.41
CA GLU A 51 5.01 12.01 12.00
C GLU A 51 6.06 11.67 10.96
N ARG A 52 7.34 11.73 11.36
CA ARG A 52 8.45 11.39 10.48
C ARG A 52 8.91 9.97 10.74
N LEU A 53 9.16 9.24 9.65
CA LEU A 53 9.77 7.93 9.72
C LEU A 53 11.24 8.08 10.14
N GLN A 54 11.61 7.45 11.25
CA GLN A 54 13.00 7.37 11.67
C GLN A 54 13.74 6.31 10.84
N PRO A 55 15.05 6.48 10.59
CA PRO A 55 15.82 5.46 9.90
C PRO A 55 15.72 4.10 10.58
N VAL A 56 15.45 3.06 9.78
CA VAL A 56 15.31 1.68 10.25
C VAL A 56 16.40 0.83 9.60
N ARG A 57 17.09 0.03 10.42
CA ARG A 57 18.20 -0.81 9.94
C ARG A 57 17.77 -2.18 9.43
N GLU A 58 16.54 -2.59 9.73
CA GLU A 58 16.02 -3.89 9.30
C GLU A 58 15.25 -3.76 7.98
N GLN A 59 15.08 -4.88 7.29
CA GLN A 59 14.20 -4.93 6.12
C GLN A 59 12.80 -4.51 6.51
N SER A 60 12.21 -3.60 5.73
CA SER A 60 10.90 -3.02 6.04
C SER A 60 10.05 -2.94 4.78
N ILE A 61 8.75 -3.15 4.95
CA ILE A 61 7.75 -2.80 3.96
C ILE A 61 6.96 -1.59 4.46
N VAL A 62 6.90 -0.53 3.65
CA VAL A 62 6.24 0.72 3.99
C VAL A 62 5.11 0.95 3.00
N TYR A 63 3.90 1.18 3.47
CA TYR A 63 2.78 1.46 2.59
C TYR A 63 1.78 2.42 3.24
N ARG A 64 1.00 3.09 2.38
CA ARG A 64 -0.09 3.94 2.83
C ARG A 64 -1.37 3.11 2.94
N ASP A 65 -2.15 3.34 3.99
CA ASP A 65 -3.31 2.53 4.32
C ASP A 65 -4.50 2.70 3.37
N ASN A 66 -4.42 3.62 2.41
CA ASN A 66 -5.43 3.77 1.36
C ASN A 66 -5.12 2.99 0.07
N LEU A 67 -4.06 2.19 0.05
CA LEU A 67 -3.70 1.40 -1.12
C LEU A 67 -4.49 0.09 -1.17
N PHE A 68 -5.07 -0.20 -2.32
CA PHE A 68 -5.59 -1.52 -2.64
C PHE A 68 -4.55 -2.32 -3.41
N PHE A 69 -4.31 -3.56 -2.99
CA PHE A 69 -3.50 -4.52 -3.72
C PHE A 69 -4.06 -5.92 -3.50
N ASP A 70 -3.91 -6.80 -4.49
CA ASP A 70 -4.34 -8.18 -4.40
C ASP A 70 -3.18 -9.12 -4.05
N GLU A 71 -3.51 -10.39 -3.84
CA GLU A 71 -2.52 -11.40 -3.48
C GLU A 71 -1.48 -11.59 -4.58
N ALA A 72 -1.91 -11.64 -5.84
CA ALA A 72 -1.00 -11.82 -6.97
C ALA A 72 0.03 -10.69 -7.06
N PHE A 73 -0.42 -9.44 -6.88
CA PHE A 73 0.45 -8.29 -6.91
C PHE A 73 1.46 -8.31 -5.76
N ILE A 74 0.99 -8.54 -4.53
CA ILE A 74 1.87 -8.58 -3.35
C ILE A 74 2.89 -9.71 -3.46
N THR A 75 2.48 -10.87 -3.91
CA THR A 75 3.40 -12.00 -4.10
C THR A 75 4.51 -11.64 -5.09
N ALA A 76 4.15 -11.07 -6.24
CA ALA A 76 5.12 -10.65 -7.25
C ALA A 76 6.03 -9.52 -6.74
N PHE A 77 5.46 -8.52 -6.07
CA PHE A 77 6.22 -7.41 -5.51
C PHE A 77 7.24 -7.91 -4.47
N MET A 78 6.84 -8.77 -3.55
CA MET A 78 7.71 -9.29 -2.51
C MET A 78 8.82 -10.16 -3.08
N GLN A 79 8.53 -11.00 -4.07
CA GLN A 79 9.55 -11.80 -4.74
C GLN A 79 10.63 -10.93 -5.39
N GLU A 80 10.23 -9.90 -6.13
CA GLU A 80 11.18 -8.99 -6.77
C GLU A 80 11.94 -8.13 -5.77
N ALA A 81 11.27 -7.62 -4.75
CA ALA A 81 11.88 -6.77 -3.74
C ALA A 81 12.95 -7.51 -2.94
N LEU A 82 12.66 -8.72 -2.48
CA LEU A 82 13.60 -9.53 -1.71
C LEU A 82 14.80 -9.99 -2.54
N LYS A 83 14.60 -10.18 -3.84
CA LYS A 83 15.65 -10.59 -4.76
C LYS A 83 16.66 -9.49 -5.07
N ARG A 84 16.23 -8.23 -5.04
CA ARG A 84 17.04 -7.09 -5.52
C ARG A 84 18.04 -6.54 -4.51
N ASN A 85 17.95 -6.85 -3.27
CA ASN A 85 18.86 -6.39 -2.22
C ASN A 85 19.12 -4.86 -2.24
N LYS A 86 18.11 -4.07 -2.60
CA LYS A 86 18.12 -2.60 -2.63
C LYS A 86 16.68 -2.08 -2.49
N PRO A 87 16.49 -0.81 -2.10
CA PRO A 87 15.15 -0.23 -2.01
C PRO A 87 14.41 -0.29 -3.35
N VAL A 88 13.15 -0.68 -3.32
CA VAL A 88 12.27 -0.74 -4.49
C VAL A 88 10.95 -0.05 -4.18
N ARG A 89 10.28 0.46 -5.20
CA ARG A 89 8.97 1.09 -5.08
C ARG A 89 8.01 0.46 -6.08
N ALA A 90 6.77 0.21 -5.66
CA ALA A 90 5.74 -0.34 -6.53
C ALA A 90 5.29 0.67 -7.58
N ALA A 91 5.02 0.19 -8.79
CA ALA A 91 4.48 0.99 -9.87
C ALA A 91 3.40 0.19 -10.61
N PHE A 92 2.39 0.91 -11.09
CA PHE A 92 1.30 0.34 -11.89
C PHE A 92 1.29 0.97 -13.27
N ARG A 93 0.95 0.19 -14.28
CA ARG A 93 0.75 0.71 -15.63
C ARG A 93 -0.53 1.55 -15.66
N ALA A 94 -0.45 2.72 -16.26
CA ALA A 94 -1.59 3.62 -16.37
C ALA A 94 -2.76 3.03 -17.18
N ASP A 95 -2.48 2.09 -18.06
CA ASP A 95 -3.46 1.42 -18.92
C ASP A 95 -4.01 0.11 -18.34
N ASP A 96 -3.58 -0.28 -17.13
CA ASP A 96 -4.09 -1.49 -16.48
C ASP A 96 -5.55 -1.26 -16.01
N PRO A 97 -6.54 -2.03 -16.53
CA PRO A 97 -7.93 -1.84 -16.15
C PRO A 97 -8.20 -2.08 -14.66
N ALA A 98 -7.59 -3.09 -14.07
CA ALA A 98 -7.78 -3.40 -12.65
C ALA A 98 -7.29 -2.26 -11.76
N PHE A 99 -6.14 -1.68 -12.08
CA PHE A 99 -5.62 -0.52 -11.37
C PHE A 99 -6.55 0.68 -11.50
N ARG A 100 -7.01 1.00 -12.72
CA ARG A 100 -7.87 2.15 -12.97
C ARG A 100 -9.23 2.05 -12.31
N GLU A 101 -9.81 0.86 -12.27
CA GLU A 101 -11.17 0.65 -11.75
C GLU A 101 -11.20 0.46 -10.23
N HIS A 102 -10.20 -0.19 -9.66
CA HIS A 102 -10.25 -0.63 -8.26
C HIS A 102 -9.26 0.08 -7.35
N ALA A 103 -8.11 0.48 -7.83
CA ALA A 103 -7.09 1.08 -6.99
C ALA A 103 -7.03 2.60 -7.11
N LEU A 104 -6.98 3.12 -8.32
CA LEU A 104 -6.83 4.57 -8.56
C LEU A 104 -7.92 5.42 -7.91
N PRO A 105 -9.22 5.05 -7.95
CA PRO A 105 -10.26 5.86 -7.33
C PRO A 105 -10.19 5.96 -5.81
N LEU A 106 -9.52 5.02 -5.15
CA LEU A 106 -9.44 4.98 -3.69
C LEU A 106 -8.35 5.87 -3.12
N SER A 107 -7.45 6.36 -3.95
CA SER A 107 -6.21 6.94 -3.42
C SER A 107 -5.74 8.16 -4.20
N THR A 108 -5.31 9.17 -3.46
CA THR A 108 -4.51 10.28 -3.96
C THR A 108 -3.01 9.99 -3.87
N SER A 109 -2.63 8.79 -3.47
CA SER A 109 -1.25 8.40 -3.18
C SER A 109 -0.50 7.84 -4.37
N TYR A 110 -1.06 7.95 -5.57
CA TYR A 110 -0.39 7.56 -6.81
C TYR A 110 0.23 8.77 -7.49
N THR A 111 1.52 8.69 -7.77
CA THR A 111 2.27 9.76 -8.44
C THR A 111 2.48 9.42 -9.90
N PRO A 112 1.96 10.23 -10.85
CA PRO A 112 2.18 9.99 -12.26
C PRO A 112 3.67 10.07 -12.63
N ALA A 113 4.14 9.12 -13.45
CA ALA A 113 5.51 9.07 -13.94
C ALA A 113 5.52 8.46 -15.34
N GLY A 114 5.29 9.29 -16.37
CA GLY A 114 5.18 8.83 -17.76
C GLY A 114 3.96 7.92 -17.95
N SER A 115 4.19 6.67 -18.40
CA SER A 115 3.15 5.68 -18.59
C SER A 115 2.82 4.87 -17.31
N LEU A 116 3.41 5.24 -16.16
CA LEU A 116 3.26 4.55 -14.90
C LEU A 116 2.67 5.46 -13.84
N TYR A 117 2.06 4.85 -12.82
CA TYR A 117 1.75 5.50 -11.56
C TYR A 117 2.58 4.85 -10.46
N LEU A 118 3.37 5.66 -9.75
CA LEU A 118 4.13 5.20 -8.59
C LEU A 118 3.22 5.15 -7.37
N ALA A 119 3.18 4.01 -6.71
CA ALA A 119 2.37 3.82 -5.51
C ALA A 119 3.18 4.11 -4.24
N ASP A 120 2.48 4.45 -3.16
CA ASP A 120 3.08 4.57 -1.83
C ASP A 120 3.22 3.19 -1.18
N LEU A 121 4.05 2.37 -1.81
CA LEU A 121 4.45 1.03 -1.37
C LEU A 121 5.93 0.83 -1.68
N TRP A 122 6.74 0.69 -0.64
CA TRP A 122 8.18 0.51 -0.71
C TRP A 122 8.65 -0.77 -0.02
#